data_306da9ee5b2ae1fe9e049ca6f0351387
#
_entry.id   306da9ee5b2ae1fe9e049ca6f0351387
#
_cell.length_a   1.000
_cell.length_b   1.000
_cell.length_c   1.000
_cell.angle_alpha   90.00
_cell.angle_beta   90.00
_cell.angle_gamma   90.00
#
_symmetry.space_group_name_H-M   'P 1'
#
loop_
_entity.id
_entity.type
_entity.pdbx_description
1 polymer ?
#
loop_
_entity_poly.entity_id
_entity_poly.type
_entity_poly.pdbx_seq_one_letter_code
_entity_poly.pdbx_strand_id
1 'polypeptide(L)'
;INLTPIGFDRVNHRIFHGLRKGIPIEIFGVKTTEPMKRNFDRYYNLALSGKEQPMSTHADRFAYNTAYSISTYSKGALVLAQLRYIIGEENFWETLKRYFEDWAFKHPTPNDFIRCAEKTSGLELEWFLTDWTQTTNTIDYGVKEVIAFEGQSVVTLERIGLMPMPVEVQVLMKDGSAINYYIPLQMMRGEKPLTSNEVLLKDWAWAHPEYRFSVDVDPSKIGSITVDVNKETADVNKENNQLIVL
;
A
#
# COMPACT_ATOMS: atom_id res chain seq x y z
N ILE A 1 -10.38 -7.08 31.50
CA ILE A 1 -9.55 -7.97 30.65
C ILE A 1 -8.19 -7.32 30.64
N ASN A 2 -7.23 -7.97 31.31
CA ASN A 2 -5.85 -7.49 31.42
C ASN A 2 -5.13 -7.80 30.10
N LEU A 3 -5.18 -6.87 29.15
CA LEU A 3 -4.41 -6.94 27.89
C LEU A 3 -2.98 -6.51 28.22
N THR A 4 -2.16 -7.46 28.70
CA THR A 4 -0.73 -7.24 28.76
C THR A 4 -0.17 -7.13 27.33
N PRO A 5 0.82 -6.25 27.07
CA PRO A 5 1.44 -6.07 25.73
C PRO A 5 1.88 -7.37 25.09
N ILE A 6 2.32 -8.34 25.88
CA ILE A 6 2.80 -9.67 25.45
C ILE A 6 1.70 -10.53 24.78
N GLY A 7 0.43 -10.36 25.17
CA GLY A 7 -0.69 -11.10 24.55
C GLY A 7 -1.10 -10.55 23.19
N PHE A 8 -0.98 -9.25 22.99
CA PHE A 8 -1.31 -8.58 21.74
C PHE A 8 -0.30 -8.94 20.62
N ASP A 9 0.99 -8.95 20.93
CA ASP A 9 2.06 -9.29 19.98
C ASP A 9 1.96 -10.72 19.43
N ARG A 10 1.69 -11.71 20.29
CA ARG A 10 1.66 -13.12 19.89
C ARG A 10 0.46 -13.49 19.02
N VAL A 11 -0.71 -12.93 19.31
CA VAL A 11 -1.93 -13.21 18.55
C VAL A 11 -1.87 -12.57 17.18
N ASN A 12 -1.48 -11.30 17.10
CA ASN A 12 -1.43 -10.56 15.85
C ASN A 12 -0.31 -11.06 14.93
N HIS A 13 0.88 -11.32 15.45
CA HIS A 13 1.98 -11.91 14.67
C HIS A 13 1.60 -13.26 14.06
N ARG A 14 0.87 -14.12 14.80
CA ARG A 14 0.39 -15.40 14.27
C ARG A 14 -0.65 -15.26 13.18
N ILE A 15 -1.59 -14.31 13.33
CA ILE A 15 -2.65 -14.05 12.35
C ILE A 15 -2.04 -13.57 11.04
N PHE A 16 -1.16 -12.55 11.06
CA PHE A 16 -0.59 -11.98 9.86
C PHE A 16 0.49 -12.85 9.21
N HIS A 17 1.29 -13.53 10.00
CA HIS A 17 2.25 -14.51 9.46
C HIS A 17 1.53 -15.70 8.80
N GLY A 18 0.39 -16.13 9.36
CA GLY A 18 -0.48 -17.12 8.75
C GLY A 18 -1.07 -16.66 7.42
N LEU A 19 -1.50 -15.40 7.32
CA LEU A 19 -2.06 -14.83 6.09
C LEU A 19 -1.05 -14.76 4.95
N ARG A 20 0.20 -14.35 5.21
CA ARG A 20 1.28 -14.39 4.22
C ARG A 20 1.56 -15.81 3.69
N LYS A 21 1.24 -16.85 4.46
CA LYS A 21 1.39 -18.25 4.06
C LYS A 21 0.11 -18.85 3.47
N GLY A 22 -0.93 -18.04 3.23
CA GLY A 22 -2.21 -18.54 2.73
C GLY A 22 -2.98 -19.42 3.71
N ILE A 23 -2.64 -19.37 5.03
CA ILE A 23 -3.34 -20.12 6.07
C ILE A 23 -4.65 -19.39 6.37
N PRO A 24 -5.82 -20.07 6.24
CA PRO A 24 -7.11 -19.46 6.55
C PRO A 24 -7.18 -19.02 8.02
N ILE A 25 -7.67 -17.82 8.25
CA ILE A 25 -8.03 -17.34 9.60
C ILE A 25 -9.55 -17.31 9.74
N GLU A 26 -10.04 -17.44 10.96
CA GLU A 26 -11.46 -17.35 11.25
C GLU A 26 -11.80 -15.95 11.78
N ILE A 27 -12.70 -15.25 11.07
CA ILE A 27 -13.23 -13.96 11.46
C ILE A 27 -14.75 -14.08 11.54
N PHE A 28 -15.31 -13.87 12.73
CA PHE A 28 -16.75 -14.01 12.97
C PHE A 28 -17.34 -15.33 12.46
N GLY A 29 -16.63 -16.46 12.68
CA GLY A 29 -17.06 -17.77 12.23
C GLY A 29 -16.81 -18.11 10.75
N VAL A 30 -16.20 -17.18 9.99
CA VAL A 30 -15.88 -17.39 8.57
C VAL A 30 -14.37 -17.57 8.41
N LYS A 31 -13.96 -18.71 7.85
CA LYS A 31 -12.56 -18.94 7.47
C LYS A 31 -12.25 -18.19 6.18
N THR A 32 -11.20 -17.36 6.18
CA THR A 32 -10.74 -16.62 5.02
C THR A 32 -9.22 -16.55 4.94
N THR A 33 -8.70 -16.56 3.73
CA THR A 33 -7.29 -16.25 3.42
C THR A 33 -7.09 -14.77 3.08
N GLU A 34 -8.19 -14.04 2.82
CA GLU A 34 -8.19 -12.64 2.36
C GLU A 34 -9.08 -11.77 3.27
N PRO A 35 -8.69 -11.51 4.53
CA PRO A 35 -9.54 -10.82 5.51
C PRO A 35 -9.88 -9.38 5.10
N MET A 36 -9.04 -8.74 4.27
CA MET A 36 -9.23 -7.38 3.81
C MET A 36 -10.07 -7.26 2.53
N LYS A 37 -10.33 -8.39 1.83
CA LYS A 37 -11.02 -8.39 0.52
C LYS A 37 -12.31 -7.57 0.55
N ARG A 38 -13.17 -7.78 1.54
CA ARG A 38 -14.44 -7.04 1.67
C ARG A 38 -14.22 -5.53 1.81
N ASN A 39 -13.15 -5.10 2.49
CA ASN A 39 -12.85 -3.68 2.67
C ASN A 39 -12.36 -3.07 1.36
N PHE A 40 -11.52 -3.78 0.61
CA PHE A 40 -11.10 -3.38 -0.74
C PHE A 40 -12.29 -3.26 -1.69
N ASP A 41 -13.12 -4.30 -1.80
CA ASP A 41 -14.29 -4.30 -2.70
C ASP A 41 -15.24 -3.12 -2.40
N ARG A 42 -15.50 -2.85 -1.12
CA ARG A 42 -16.37 -1.72 -0.71
C ARG A 42 -15.73 -0.37 -1.04
N TYR A 43 -14.42 -0.23 -0.81
CA TYR A 43 -13.70 1.00 -1.14
C TYR A 43 -13.72 1.25 -2.65
N TYR A 44 -13.38 0.26 -3.48
CA TYR A 44 -13.41 0.41 -4.94
C TYR A 44 -14.78 0.82 -5.44
N ASN A 45 -15.84 0.20 -4.94
CA ASN A 45 -17.20 0.58 -5.28
C ASN A 45 -17.53 2.04 -4.92
N LEU A 46 -17.01 2.53 -3.80
CA LEU A 46 -17.21 3.93 -3.39
C LEU A 46 -16.36 4.88 -4.24
N ALA A 47 -15.07 4.61 -4.39
CA ALA A 47 -14.13 5.47 -5.13
C ALA A 47 -14.56 5.67 -6.59
N LEU A 48 -15.04 4.60 -7.23
CA LEU A 48 -15.50 4.63 -8.63
C LEU A 48 -16.94 5.14 -8.80
N SER A 49 -17.69 5.35 -7.71
CA SER A 49 -19.10 5.76 -7.76
C SER A 49 -19.32 7.27 -7.97
N GLY A 50 -18.28 8.10 -7.82
CA GLY A 50 -18.44 9.56 -7.76
C GLY A 50 -19.15 10.10 -6.51
N LYS A 51 -19.42 9.24 -5.50
CA LYS A 51 -20.12 9.58 -4.25
C LYS A 51 -19.19 9.66 -3.05
N GLU A 52 -17.90 9.43 -3.26
CA GLU A 52 -16.90 9.52 -2.21
C GLU A 52 -16.78 10.96 -1.69
N GLN A 53 -16.57 11.10 -0.40
CA GLN A 53 -16.23 12.36 0.26
C GLN A 53 -14.99 12.13 1.13
N PRO A 54 -14.18 13.17 1.39
CA PRO A 54 -13.02 13.06 2.26
C PRO A 54 -13.37 12.43 3.61
N MET A 55 -12.52 11.56 4.14
CA MET A 55 -12.75 10.90 5.43
C MET A 55 -12.88 11.92 6.59
N SER A 56 -12.24 13.08 6.47
CA SER A 56 -12.31 14.18 7.43
C SER A 56 -13.66 14.94 7.42
N THR A 57 -14.56 14.61 6.49
CA THR A 57 -15.90 15.19 6.45
C THR A 57 -16.65 14.86 7.74
N HIS A 58 -17.24 15.90 8.39
CA HIS A 58 -18.06 15.69 9.58
C HIS A 58 -19.23 14.75 9.29
N ALA A 59 -19.56 13.85 10.21
CA ALA A 59 -20.58 12.81 10.02
C ALA A 59 -21.90 13.34 9.47
N ASP A 60 -22.39 14.48 9.99
CA ASP A 60 -23.66 15.11 9.58
C ASP A 60 -23.60 15.75 8.18
N ARG A 61 -22.44 15.84 7.55
CA ARG A 61 -22.23 16.46 6.24
C ARG A 61 -22.02 15.46 5.12
N PHE A 62 -22.02 14.18 5.41
CA PHE A 62 -22.01 13.16 4.36
C PHE A 62 -23.35 13.17 3.61
N ALA A 63 -23.26 13.27 2.28
CA ALA A 63 -24.45 13.25 1.41
C ALA A 63 -25.14 11.87 1.40
N TYR A 64 -24.38 10.80 1.69
CA TYR A 64 -24.86 9.41 1.64
C TYR A 64 -24.38 8.61 2.85
N ASN A 65 -25.30 7.94 3.55
CA ASN A 65 -24.95 7.04 4.65
C ASN A 65 -23.98 5.93 4.25
N THR A 66 -24.10 5.45 3.02
CA THR A 66 -23.17 4.43 2.47
C THR A 66 -21.78 4.97 2.36
N ALA A 67 -21.61 6.22 1.86
CA ALA A 67 -20.31 6.87 1.78
C ALA A 67 -19.68 7.05 3.17
N TYR A 68 -20.45 7.55 4.15
CA TYR A 68 -20.03 7.64 5.55
C TYR A 68 -19.55 6.30 6.10
N SER A 69 -20.38 5.26 5.98
CA SER A 69 -20.08 3.93 6.51
C SER A 69 -18.80 3.33 5.86
N ILE A 70 -18.66 3.44 4.54
CA ILE A 70 -17.50 2.90 3.84
C ILE A 70 -16.24 3.71 4.17
N SER A 71 -16.32 5.03 4.19
CA SER A 71 -15.20 5.90 4.54
C SER A 71 -14.71 5.64 5.96
N THR A 72 -15.61 5.50 6.92
CA THR A 72 -15.26 5.29 8.32
C THR A 72 -14.67 3.90 8.58
N TYR A 73 -15.31 2.85 8.09
CA TYR A 73 -14.92 1.47 8.44
C TYR A 73 -14.01 0.83 7.40
N SER A 74 -14.40 0.81 6.13
CA SER A 74 -13.64 0.09 5.10
C SER A 74 -12.42 0.87 4.65
N LYS A 75 -12.56 2.15 4.29
CA LYS A 75 -11.42 3.00 3.93
C LYS A 75 -10.49 3.20 5.13
N GLY A 76 -11.04 3.36 6.35
CA GLY A 76 -10.23 3.43 7.58
C GLY A 76 -9.36 2.20 7.80
N ALA A 77 -9.89 1.00 7.55
CA ALA A 77 -9.09 -0.22 7.61
C ALA A 77 -8.02 -0.27 6.51
N LEU A 78 -8.33 0.25 5.30
CA LEU A 78 -7.34 0.34 4.22
C LEU A 78 -6.24 1.34 4.52
N VAL A 79 -6.53 2.48 5.17
CA VAL A 79 -5.50 3.42 5.62
C VAL A 79 -4.44 2.71 6.46
N LEU A 80 -4.86 1.88 7.40
CA LEU A 80 -3.91 1.10 8.22
C LEU A 80 -3.14 0.05 7.40
N ALA A 81 -3.80 -0.63 6.46
CA ALA A 81 -3.15 -1.59 5.58
C ALA A 81 -2.12 -0.92 4.66
N GLN A 82 -2.45 0.25 4.10
CA GLN A 82 -1.54 1.02 3.26
C GLN A 82 -0.38 1.62 4.06
N LEU A 83 -0.64 2.09 5.28
CA LEU A 83 0.44 2.53 6.16
C LEU A 83 1.43 1.40 6.44
N ARG A 84 0.93 0.18 6.74
CA ARG A 84 1.78 -1.00 6.92
C ARG A 84 2.61 -1.33 5.68
N TYR A 85 2.03 -1.22 4.49
CA TYR A 85 2.73 -1.41 3.21
C TYR A 85 3.88 -0.40 3.06
N ILE A 86 3.66 0.88 3.42
CA ILE A 86 4.63 1.98 3.27
C ILE A 86 5.78 1.86 4.27
N ILE A 87 5.49 1.63 5.55
CA ILE A 87 6.51 1.68 6.61
C ILE A 87 7.09 0.30 6.95
N GLY A 88 6.52 -0.77 6.41
CA GLY A 88 6.90 -2.16 6.71
C GLY A 88 6.24 -2.70 7.98
N GLU A 89 6.23 -4.03 8.09
CA GLU A 89 5.51 -4.76 9.13
C GLU A 89 5.98 -4.42 10.55
N GLU A 90 7.30 -4.45 10.79
CA GLU A 90 7.88 -4.23 12.10
C GLU A 90 7.59 -2.81 12.61
N ASN A 91 7.85 -1.79 11.78
CA ASN A 91 7.56 -0.39 12.11
C ASN A 91 6.06 -0.16 12.34
N PHE A 92 5.18 -0.85 11.60
CA PHE A 92 3.75 -0.74 11.79
C PHE A 92 3.30 -1.23 13.16
N TRP A 93 3.79 -2.39 13.61
CA TRP A 93 3.44 -2.92 14.93
C TRP A 93 4.02 -2.06 16.06
N GLU A 94 5.24 -1.57 15.90
CA GLU A 94 5.83 -0.65 16.88
C GLU A 94 5.06 0.69 16.91
N THR A 95 4.56 1.17 15.77
CA THR A 95 3.68 2.34 15.70
C THR A 95 2.41 2.14 16.53
N LEU A 96 1.72 1.00 16.36
CA LEU A 96 0.50 0.73 17.10
C LEU A 96 0.75 0.62 18.62
N LYS A 97 1.86 -0.02 19.00
CA LYS A 97 2.26 -0.14 20.40
C LYS A 97 2.56 1.24 21.01
N ARG A 98 3.39 2.03 20.32
CA ARG A 98 3.71 3.40 20.74
C ARG A 98 2.47 4.28 20.84
N TYR A 99 1.59 4.21 19.84
CA TYR A 99 0.35 4.97 19.86
C TYR A 99 -0.53 4.60 21.06
N PHE A 100 -0.64 3.30 21.39
CA PHE A 100 -1.35 2.85 22.57
C PHE A 100 -0.71 3.37 23.87
N GLU A 101 0.61 3.28 24.02
CA GLU A 101 1.35 3.74 25.19
C GLU A 101 1.22 5.25 25.40
N ASP A 102 1.35 6.03 24.32
CA ASP A 102 1.31 7.49 24.38
C ASP A 102 -0.11 8.05 24.58
N TRP A 103 -1.12 7.36 24.05
CA TRP A 103 -2.46 7.92 23.86
C TRP A 103 -3.60 7.16 24.54
N ALA A 104 -3.34 6.03 25.22
CA ALA A 104 -4.38 5.32 25.96
C ALA A 104 -5.11 6.26 26.94
N PHE A 105 -6.46 6.22 26.89
CA PHE A 105 -7.35 7.07 27.71
C PHE A 105 -7.23 8.59 27.46
N LYS A 106 -6.61 9.00 26.36
CA LYS A 106 -6.53 10.40 25.90
C LYS A 106 -7.39 10.58 24.64
N HIS A 107 -7.37 11.80 24.06
CA HIS A 107 -8.14 12.15 22.85
C HIS A 107 -7.20 12.52 21.69
N PRO A 108 -6.54 11.54 21.05
CA PRO A 108 -5.64 11.80 19.95
C PRO A 108 -6.37 12.27 18.70
N THR A 109 -5.65 13.01 17.88
CA THR A 109 -6.02 13.37 16.52
C THR A 109 -5.38 12.43 15.52
N PRO A 110 -5.80 12.41 14.23
CA PRO A 110 -5.10 11.67 13.18
C PRO A 110 -3.62 12.03 13.06
N ASN A 111 -3.26 13.32 13.28
CA ASN A 111 -1.86 13.77 13.28
C ASN A 111 -1.02 13.10 14.37
N ASP A 112 -1.60 12.85 15.54
CA ASP A 112 -0.89 12.19 16.64
C ASP A 112 -0.54 10.74 16.28
N PHE A 113 -1.44 10.05 15.57
CA PHE A 113 -1.19 8.71 15.07
C PHE A 113 -0.08 8.69 14.01
N ILE A 114 -0.13 9.59 13.03
CA ILE A 114 0.91 9.68 11.98
C ILE A 114 2.27 10.05 12.57
N ARG A 115 2.33 10.95 13.55
CA ARG A 115 3.58 11.25 14.27
C ARG A 115 4.19 10.05 14.99
N CYS A 116 3.36 9.13 15.49
CA CYS A 116 3.87 7.86 16.03
C CYS A 116 4.51 7.03 14.91
N ALA A 117 3.88 6.96 13.74
CA ALA A 117 4.40 6.22 12.58
C ALA A 117 5.71 6.83 12.03
N GLU A 118 5.77 8.15 11.93
CA GLU A 118 7.00 8.87 11.53
C GLU A 118 8.17 8.61 12.49
N LYS A 119 7.90 8.63 13.79
CA LYS A 119 8.93 8.38 14.82
C LYS A 119 9.44 6.94 14.83
N THR A 120 8.62 5.97 14.48
CA THR A 120 9.02 4.55 14.44
C THR A 120 9.68 4.17 13.12
N SER A 121 9.22 4.73 12.01
CA SER A 121 9.74 4.39 10.67
C SER A 121 10.90 5.28 10.22
N GLY A 122 10.98 6.51 10.74
CA GLY A 122 11.90 7.53 10.23
C GLY A 122 11.46 8.16 8.90
N LEU A 123 10.25 7.86 8.42
CA LEU A 123 9.72 8.37 7.16
C LEU A 123 8.83 9.59 7.36
N GLU A 124 8.78 10.47 6.37
CA GLU A 124 7.83 11.59 6.32
C GLU A 124 6.48 11.09 5.79
N LEU A 125 5.39 11.23 6.55
CA LEU A 125 4.09 10.63 6.24
C LEU A 125 2.92 11.63 6.21
N GLU A 126 3.18 12.94 6.32
CA GLU A 126 2.13 13.96 6.28
C GLU A 126 1.34 13.94 4.96
N TRP A 127 2.03 13.69 3.84
CA TRP A 127 1.42 13.50 2.52
C TRP A 127 0.41 12.35 2.51
N PHE A 128 0.76 11.23 3.15
CA PHE A 128 -0.10 10.05 3.26
C PHE A 128 -1.39 10.38 4.04
N LEU A 129 -1.25 11.02 5.20
CA LEU A 129 -2.41 11.41 6.00
C LEU A 129 -3.32 12.36 5.22
N THR A 130 -2.75 13.36 4.55
CA THR A 130 -3.49 14.34 3.75
C THR A 130 -4.28 13.68 2.63
N ASP A 131 -3.62 12.88 1.79
CA ASP A 131 -4.28 12.24 0.65
C ASP A 131 -5.38 11.28 1.09
N TRP A 132 -5.13 10.43 2.08
CA TRP A 132 -6.12 9.46 2.54
C TRP A 132 -7.31 10.07 3.26
N THR A 133 -7.10 11.17 4.00
CA THR A 133 -8.16 11.72 4.88
C THR A 133 -8.84 12.96 4.34
N GLN A 134 -8.15 13.80 3.57
CA GLN A 134 -8.64 15.11 3.13
C GLN A 134 -9.00 15.17 1.65
N THR A 135 -8.70 14.12 0.88
CA THR A 135 -9.00 14.05 -0.54
C THR A 135 -9.84 12.81 -0.89
N THR A 136 -10.29 12.76 -2.14
CA THR A 136 -10.88 11.58 -2.78
C THR A 136 -10.00 11.08 -3.92
N ASN A 137 -8.71 11.39 -3.86
CA ASN A 137 -7.72 10.87 -4.79
C ASN A 137 -7.65 9.35 -4.71
N THR A 138 -7.30 8.72 -5.82
CA THR A 138 -7.15 7.27 -5.93
C THR A 138 -5.73 6.89 -6.32
N ILE A 139 -5.32 5.70 -5.93
CA ILE A 139 -4.10 5.05 -6.41
C ILE A 139 -4.43 4.39 -7.76
N ASP A 140 -3.63 4.66 -8.77
CA ASP A 140 -3.68 4.01 -10.08
C ASP A 140 -2.28 4.13 -10.71
N TYR A 141 -1.54 3.03 -10.74
CA TYR A 141 -0.21 2.90 -11.33
C TYR A 141 -0.20 1.78 -12.35
N GLY A 142 0.41 2.01 -13.51
CA GLY A 142 0.47 1.04 -14.57
C GLY A 142 1.86 0.82 -15.13
N VAL A 143 2.02 -0.31 -15.83
CA VAL A 143 3.18 -0.56 -16.68
C VAL A 143 2.85 -0.05 -18.07
N LYS A 144 3.48 1.05 -18.47
CA LYS A 144 3.21 1.71 -19.75
C LYS A 144 3.82 0.96 -20.93
N GLU A 145 5.11 0.68 -20.85
CA GLU A 145 5.86 0.04 -21.93
C GLU A 145 7.17 -0.57 -21.45
N VAL A 146 7.72 -1.45 -22.27
CA VAL A 146 9.10 -1.91 -22.20
C VAL A 146 9.73 -1.82 -23.57
N ILE A 147 10.92 -1.22 -23.67
CA ILE A 147 11.66 -1.07 -24.91
C ILE A 147 13.08 -1.62 -24.78
N ALA A 148 13.65 -2.10 -25.90
CA ALA A 148 15.06 -2.47 -25.98
C ALA A 148 15.93 -1.22 -26.13
N PHE A 149 16.99 -1.14 -25.34
CA PHE A 149 18.00 -0.09 -25.48
C PHE A 149 19.38 -0.63 -25.11
N GLU A 150 20.31 -0.61 -26.03
CA GLU A 150 21.70 -1.05 -25.84
C GLU A 150 21.87 -2.43 -25.19
N GLY A 151 20.99 -3.39 -25.53
CA GLY A 151 21.01 -4.76 -24.98
C GLY A 151 20.34 -4.92 -23.61
N GLN A 152 19.78 -3.85 -23.09
CA GLN A 152 18.99 -3.82 -21.86
C GLN A 152 17.51 -3.58 -22.16
N SER A 153 16.66 -3.75 -21.16
CA SER A 153 15.25 -3.36 -21.19
C SER A 153 15.06 -2.06 -20.42
N VAL A 154 14.44 -1.07 -21.04
CA VAL A 154 13.96 0.13 -20.34
C VAL A 154 12.47 -0.02 -20.08
N VAL A 155 12.11 -0.06 -18.81
CA VAL A 155 10.73 -0.15 -18.33
C VAL A 155 10.22 1.25 -18.02
N THR A 156 9.05 1.60 -18.55
CA THR A 156 8.34 2.84 -18.22
C THR A 156 7.10 2.48 -17.41
N LEU A 157 7.01 3.02 -16.21
CA LEU A 157 5.79 3.01 -15.38
C LEU A 157 5.08 4.35 -15.52
N GLU A 158 3.77 4.34 -15.32
CA GLU A 158 2.97 5.55 -15.28
C GLU A 158 2.12 5.65 -14.00
N ARG A 159 1.97 6.86 -13.50
CA ARG A 159 1.06 7.20 -12.43
C ARG A 159 -0.14 7.93 -13.03
N ILE A 160 -1.29 7.29 -12.98
CA ILE A 160 -2.57 7.79 -13.52
C ILE A 160 -3.38 8.43 -12.39
N GLY A 161 -3.41 7.77 -11.23
CA GLY A 161 -4.07 8.27 -10.04
C GLY A 161 -3.37 9.48 -9.41
N LEU A 162 -4.09 10.24 -8.60
CA LEU A 162 -3.57 11.43 -7.93
C LEU A 162 -3.10 11.16 -6.50
N MET A 163 -3.28 9.96 -5.98
CA MET A 163 -2.77 9.56 -4.66
C MET A 163 -1.37 8.95 -4.82
N PRO A 164 -0.34 9.55 -4.21
CA PRO A 164 1.02 9.00 -4.27
C PRO A 164 1.14 7.72 -3.44
N MET A 165 1.92 6.76 -3.96
CA MET A 165 2.31 5.54 -3.25
C MET A 165 3.71 5.10 -3.69
N PRO A 166 4.54 4.52 -2.81
CA PRO A 166 5.73 3.78 -3.26
C PRO A 166 5.29 2.54 -4.05
N VAL A 167 6.12 2.11 -4.99
CA VAL A 167 5.73 1.07 -5.96
C VAL A 167 6.65 -0.14 -5.87
N GLU A 168 6.07 -1.32 -5.75
CA GLU A 168 6.77 -2.60 -5.93
C GLU A 168 6.54 -3.10 -7.35
N VAL A 169 7.62 -3.50 -8.01
CA VAL A 169 7.58 -4.00 -9.40
C VAL A 169 8.29 -5.35 -9.48
N GLN A 170 7.64 -6.34 -10.03
CA GLN A 170 8.25 -7.61 -10.35
C GLN A 170 8.49 -7.71 -11.87
N VAL A 171 9.71 -8.03 -12.25
CA VAL A 171 10.08 -8.44 -13.61
C VAL A 171 10.24 -9.95 -13.60
N LEU A 172 9.29 -10.67 -14.21
CA LEU A 172 9.29 -12.13 -14.34
C LEU A 172 9.92 -12.51 -15.66
N MET A 173 10.93 -13.35 -15.63
CA MET A 173 11.61 -13.85 -16.79
C MET A 173 10.89 -15.06 -17.40
N LYS A 174 11.12 -15.33 -18.68
CA LYS A 174 10.57 -16.53 -19.38
C LYS A 174 11.07 -17.85 -18.81
N ASP A 175 12.22 -17.86 -18.13
CA ASP A 175 12.77 -19.05 -17.44
C ASP A 175 12.19 -19.27 -16.03
N GLY A 176 11.28 -18.39 -15.59
CA GLY A 176 10.63 -18.45 -14.29
C GLY A 176 11.38 -17.72 -13.16
N SER A 177 12.57 -17.18 -13.40
CA SER A 177 13.25 -16.31 -12.45
C SER A 177 12.57 -14.93 -12.35
N ALA A 178 12.71 -14.25 -11.21
CA ALA A 178 12.10 -12.94 -11.00
C ALA A 178 13.06 -11.97 -10.31
N ILE A 179 12.98 -10.70 -10.69
CA ILE A 179 13.65 -9.59 -10.02
C ILE A 179 12.56 -8.70 -9.44
N ASN A 180 12.65 -8.41 -8.14
CA ASN A 180 11.71 -7.52 -7.46
C ASN A 180 12.38 -6.18 -7.20
N TYR A 181 11.72 -5.11 -7.59
CA TYR A 181 12.18 -3.75 -7.41
C TYR A 181 11.26 -3.02 -6.45
N TYR A 182 11.84 -2.14 -5.64
CA TYR A 182 11.12 -1.19 -4.80
C TYR A 182 11.48 0.24 -5.19
N ILE A 183 10.49 1.08 -5.42
CA ILE A 183 10.61 2.48 -5.82
C ILE A 183 9.97 3.33 -4.74
N PRO A 184 10.75 3.96 -3.84
CA PRO A 184 10.20 4.88 -2.85
C PRO A 184 9.75 6.20 -3.49
N LEU A 185 8.94 6.96 -2.78
CA LEU A 185 8.62 8.33 -3.16
C LEU A 185 9.65 9.29 -2.58
N GLN A 186 10.08 10.27 -3.35
CA GLN A 186 11.02 11.30 -2.89
C GLN A 186 10.50 12.05 -1.65
N MET A 187 9.18 12.22 -1.52
CA MET A 187 8.56 12.92 -0.38
C MET A 187 8.61 12.11 0.92
N MET A 188 8.86 10.81 0.86
CA MET A 188 9.02 9.96 2.06
C MET A 188 10.34 10.20 2.77
N ARG A 189 11.35 10.72 2.06
CA ARG A 189 12.73 10.93 2.54
C ARG A 189 13.39 9.69 3.11
N GLY A 190 13.07 8.54 2.53
CA GLY A 190 13.60 7.23 2.91
C GLY A 190 12.72 6.12 2.37
N GLU A 191 13.01 4.90 2.80
CA GLU A 191 12.31 3.69 2.40
C GLU A 191 12.04 2.77 3.59
N LYS A 192 11.08 1.86 3.43
CA LYS A 192 10.86 0.77 4.40
C LYS A 192 12.05 -0.20 4.41
N PRO A 193 12.24 -0.97 5.49
CA PRO A 193 13.20 -2.08 5.48
C PRO A 193 12.89 -3.04 4.32
N LEU A 194 13.89 -3.27 3.45
CA LEU A 194 13.77 -4.16 2.30
C LEU A 194 14.24 -5.57 2.65
N THR A 195 13.69 -6.54 1.94
CA THR A 195 14.18 -7.93 1.99
C THR A 195 15.41 -8.09 1.09
N SER A 196 16.21 -9.15 1.32
CA SER A 196 17.40 -9.45 0.51
C SER A 196 17.10 -9.72 -0.97
N ASN A 197 15.84 -9.90 -1.33
CA ASN A 197 15.42 -10.21 -2.71
C ASN A 197 14.84 -8.99 -3.42
N GLU A 198 14.86 -7.82 -2.80
CA GLU A 198 14.38 -6.57 -3.39
C GLU A 198 15.52 -5.66 -3.77
N VAL A 199 15.44 -5.07 -4.93
CA VAL A 199 16.37 -4.08 -5.46
C VAL A 199 15.80 -2.69 -5.28
N LEU A 200 16.46 -1.86 -4.48
CA LEU A 200 16.08 -0.47 -4.32
C LEU A 200 16.41 0.31 -5.60
N LEU A 201 15.41 0.99 -6.14
CA LEU A 201 15.59 1.94 -7.22
C LEU A 201 15.59 3.39 -6.67
N LYS A 202 15.93 4.34 -7.56
CA LYS A 202 15.93 5.76 -7.21
C LYS A 202 14.50 6.23 -6.92
N ASP A 203 14.37 7.16 -5.99
CA ASP A 203 13.09 7.75 -5.58
C ASP A 203 12.30 8.31 -6.76
N TRP A 204 11.00 8.05 -6.77
CA TRP A 204 10.08 8.66 -7.73
C TRP A 204 9.65 10.04 -7.25
N ALA A 205 10.00 11.07 -8.01
CA ALA A 205 9.55 12.42 -7.73
C ALA A 205 8.08 12.59 -8.17
N TRP A 206 7.22 13.06 -7.28
CA TRP A 206 5.79 13.25 -7.54
C TRP A 206 5.47 14.11 -8.77
N ALA A 207 6.34 15.07 -9.08
CA ALA A 207 6.17 15.95 -10.24
C ALA A 207 6.21 15.21 -11.60
N HIS A 208 6.76 14.00 -11.64
CA HIS A 208 6.87 13.21 -12.87
C HIS A 208 5.76 12.15 -12.91
N PRO A 209 4.86 12.19 -13.92
CA PRO A 209 3.83 11.18 -14.08
C PRO A 209 4.38 9.83 -14.56
N GLU A 210 5.61 9.80 -15.08
CA GLU A 210 6.29 8.60 -15.56
C GLU A 210 7.58 8.36 -14.77
N TYR A 211 7.92 7.08 -14.62
CA TYR A 211 9.19 6.63 -14.05
C TYR A 211 9.83 5.62 -14.98
N ARG A 212 11.14 5.78 -15.23
CA ARG A 212 11.89 4.90 -16.12
C ARG A 212 13.07 4.31 -15.38
N PHE A 213 13.27 3.01 -15.56
CA PHE A 213 14.43 2.30 -15.06
C PHE A 213 14.90 1.23 -16.04
N SER A 214 16.17 0.88 -15.96
CA SER A 214 16.78 -0.15 -16.80
C SER A 214 16.84 -1.48 -16.05
N VAL A 215 16.57 -2.55 -16.77
CA VAL A 215 16.81 -3.93 -16.34
C VAL A 215 17.90 -4.50 -17.25
N ASP A 216 18.95 -5.05 -16.66
CA ASP A 216 20.10 -5.59 -17.41
C ASP A 216 19.78 -6.94 -18.03
N VAL A 217 18.74 -6.98 -18.82
CA VAL A 217 18.21 -8.14 -19.52
C VAL A 217 17.56 -7.68 -20.83
N ASP A 218 17.80 -8.44 -21.90
CA ASP A 218 17.11 -8.22 -23.19
C ASP A 218 15.59 -8.45 -23.04
N PRO A 219 14.73 -7.60 -23.65
CA PRO A 219 13.27 -7.73 -23.55
C PRO A 219 12.75 -9.09 -23.97
N SER A 220 13.40 -9.76 -24.94
CA SER A 220 13.00 -11.10 -25.40
C SER A 220 13.04 -12.16 -24.31
N LYS A 221 13.78 -11.95 -23.22
CA LYS A 221 13.88 -12.85 -22.06
C LYS A 221 12.83 -12.54 -20.98
N ILE A 222 12.19 -11.36 -21.02
CA ILE A 222 11.17 -10.97 -20.06
C ILE A 222 9.84 -11.62 -20.45
N GLY A 223 9.16 -12.23 -19.51
CA GLY A 223 7.82 -12.78 -19.67
C GLY A 223 6.73 -11.76 -19.33
N SER A 224 6.86 -11.11 -18.19
CA SER A 224 5.93 -10.04 -17.77
C SER A 224 6.56 -9.08 -16.78
N ILE A 225 5.98 -7.89 -16.70
CA ILE A 225 6.29 -6.86 -15.68
C ILE A 225 4.99 -6.56 -14.95
N THR A 226 5.02 -6.61 -13.62
CA THR A 226 3.83 -6.46 -12.79
C THR A 226 4.09 -5.48 -11.66
N VAL A 227 3.25 -4.46 -11.53
CA VAL A 227 3.17 -3.55 -10.38
C VAL A 227 2.29 -4.20 -9.32
N ASP A 228 2.67 -4.09 -8.05
CA ASP A 228 1.89 -4.61 -6.92
C ASP A 228 1.52 -6.10 -7.07
N VAL A 229 2.52 -6.93 -7.34
CA VAL A 229 2.34 -8.39 -7.57
C VAL A 229 1.62 -9.08 -6.41
N ASN A 230 1.80 -8.58 -5.19
CA ASN A 230 1.17 -9.11 -3.98
C ASN A 230 -0.26 -8.59 -3.75
N LYS A 231 -0.73 -7.63 -4.55
CA LYS A 231 -2.05 -6.98 -4.44
C LYS A 231 -2.29 -6.35 -3.07
N GLU A 232 -1.27 -5.70 -2.54
CA GLU A 232 -1.30 -5.06 -1.23
C GLU A 232 -1.78 -3.60 -1.31
N THR A 233 -1.66 -2.95 -2.48
CA THR A 233 -2.09 -1.56 -2.66
C THR A 233 -3.59 -1.44 -2.96
N ALA A 234 -4.15 -0.28 -2.64
CA ALA A 234 -5.54 0.05 -2.94
C ALA A 234 -5.70 0.66 -4.35
N ASP A 235 -4.92 0.15 -5.31
CA ASP A 235 -5.01 0.52 -6.71
C ASP A 235 -6.40 0.18 -7.28
N VAL A 236 -7.06 1.19 -7.86
CA VAL A 236 -8.45 1.06 -8.35
C VAL A 236 -8.54 0.44 -9.74
N ASN A 237 -7.42 0.36 -10.48
CA ASN A 237 -7.38 -0.18 -11.83
C ASN A 237 -6.28 -1.24 -11.97
N LYS A 238 -6.62 -2.47 -11.67
CA LYS A 238 -5.65 -3.57 -11.70
C LYS A 238 -5.37 -4.12 -13.10
N GLU A 239 -6.08 -3.64 -14.13
CA GLU A 239 -5.90 -4.12 -15.50
C GLU A 239 -4.62 -3.59 -16.14
N ASN A 240 -4.14 -2.41 -15.72
CA ASN A 240 -2.90 -1.79 -16.19
C ASN A 240 -1.66 -2.16 -15.36
N ASN A 241 -1.84 -2.90 -14.25
CA ASN A 241 -0.73 -3.27 -13.36
C ASN A 241 0.21 -4.30 -14.00
N GLN A 242 -0.16 -4.95 -15.08
CA GLN A 242 0.66 -5.96 -15.72
C GLN A 242 0.81 -5.75 -17.23
N LEU A 243 2.05 -5.87 -17.70
CA LEU A 243 2.40 -5.92 -19.12
C LEU A 243 3.02 -7.29 -19.44
N ILE A 244 2.44 -8.03 -20.36
CA ILE A 244 3.02 -9.26 -20.91
C ILE A 244 3.93 -8.88 -22.08
N VAL A 245 5.19 -9.34 -22.03
CA VAL A 245 6.18 -9.09 -23.07
C VAL A 245 6.19 -10.27 -24.06
N LEU A 246 5.74 -10.02 -25.27
CA LEU A 246 5.58 -11.04 -26.36
C LEU A 246 6.89 -11.37 -27.04
#